data_234b1dbec78bca2b55d79a6afd328f3a
#
_entry.id   234b1dbec78bca2b55d79a6afd328f3a
#
_cell.length_a   1.000
_cell.length_b   1.000
_cell.length_c   1.000
_cell.angle_alpha   90.00
_cell.angle_beta   90.00
_cell.angle_gamma   90.00
#
_symmetry.space_group_name_H-M   'P 1'
#
loop_
_entity.id
_entity.type
_entity.pdbx_description
1 polymer ?
#
loop_
_entity_poly.entity_id
_entity_poly.type
_entity_poly.pdbx_seq_one_letter_code
_entity_poly.pdbx_strand_id
1 'polypeptide(L)' 'MKKKLYLSSWINFGKYRREPSILKKILDTEEDRKWFRWLMDNTYNFEFDFAVIEYLKLKEEDARHVLPTVGS' A
#
# COMPACT_ATOMS: atom_id res chain seq x y z
N MET A 1 21.60 -3.89 -1.54
CA MET A 1 20.77 -3.98 -0.34
C MET A 1 19.38 -3.46 -0.59
N LYS A 2 18.39 -4.16 -0.08
CA LYS A 2 17.01 -3.71 -0.19
C LYS A 2 16.66 -2.80 0.97
N LYS A 3 15.92 -1.76 0.68
CA LYS A 3 15.42 -0.87 1.71
C LYS A 3 14.11 -1.43 2.24
N LYS A 4 14.00 -1.62 3.54
CA LYS A 4 12.79 -2.14 4.13
C LYS A 4 11.83 -1.01 4.48
N LEU A 5 10.58 -1.17 4.07
CA LEU A 5 9.53 -0.19 4.31
C LEU A 5 8.56 -0.69 5.36
N TYR A 6 8.20 0.18 6.28
CA TYR A 6 7.29 -0.10 7.37
C TYR A 6 6.04 0.76 7.24
N LEU A 7 5.01 0.45 7.99
CA LEU A 7 3.80 1.28 7.98
C LEU A 7 4.09 2.72 8.38
N SER A 8 5.08 2.91 9.25
CA SER A 8 5.47 4.25 9.68
C SER A 8 6.51 4.90 8.78
N SER A 9 6.91 4.24 7.72
CA SER A 9 7.94 4.77 6.83
C SER A 9 7.47 6.00 6.08
N TRP A 10 8.38 6.95 5.92
CA TRP A 10 8.13 8.16 5.17
C TRP A 10 8.40 7.88 3.70
N ILE A 11 7.39 8.07 2.87
CA ILE A 11 7.50 7.79 1.44
C ILE A 11 7.66 9.09 0.69
N ASN A 12 8.81 9.27 0.04
CA ASN A 12 9.13 10.50 -0.68
C ASN A 12 9.72 10.22 -2.06
N PHE A 13 9.35 9.11 -2.64
CA PHE A 13 9.85 8.74 -3.98
C PHE A 13 8.67 8.41 -4.88
N GLY A 14 8.96 8.26 -6.17
CA GLY A 14 7.92 7.96 -7.15
C GLY A 14 6.90 9.08 -7.21
N LYS A 15 5.64 8.72 -7.20
CA LYS A 15 4.58 9.73 -7.27
C LYS A 15 4.46 10.57 -6.00
N TYR A 16 5.15 10.19 -4.93
CA TYR A 16 5.11 10.92 -3.67
C TYR A 16 6.29 11.86 -3.49
N ARG A 17 7.07 12.05 -4.54
CA ARG A 17 8.24 12.92 -4.48
C ARG A 17 7.87 14.34 -4.08
N ARG A 18 6.76 14.85 -4.57
CA ARG A 18 6.32 16.21 -4.31
C ARG A 18 5.46 16.31 -3.06
N GLU A 19 4.72 15.26 -2.75
CA GLU A 19 3.86 15.23 -1.57
C GLU A 19 4.13 13.97 -0.76
N PRO A 20 5.23 13.96 0.00
CA PRO A 20 5.58 12.80 0.80
C PRO A 20 4.54 12.53 1.87
N SER A 21 4.40 11.28 2.23
CA SER A 21 3.45 10.89 3.27
C SER A 21 3.91 9.60 3.93
N ILE A 22 3.25 9.26 5.04
CA ILE A 22 3.53 8.02 5.76
C ILE A 22 2.82 6.89 5.04
N LEU A 23 3.51 5.75 4.91
CA LEU A 23 3.00 4.62 4.16
C LEU A 23 1.61 4.16 4.61
N LYS A 24 1.38 4.11 5.91
CA LYS A 24 0.07 3.71 6.42
C LYS A 24 -1.04 4.60 5.89
N LYS A 25 -0.79 5.90 5.86
CA LYS A 25 -1.77 6.87 5.38
C LYS A 25 -2.00 6.71 3.88
N ILE A 26 -0.93 6.43 3.14
CA ILE A 26 -1.01 6.20 1.71
C ILE A 26 -1.88 5.00 1.41
N LEU A 27 -1.73 3.94 2.18
CA LEU A 27 -2.48 2.71 1.96
C LEU A 27 -3.96 2.81 2.30
N ASP A 28 -4.38 3.91 2.90
CA ASP A 28 -5.80 4.13 3.17
C ASP A 28 -6.57 4.52 1.91
N THR A 29 -5.89 4.94 0.86
CA THR A 29 -6.49 5.32 -0.40
C THR A 29 -6.40 4.19 -1.42
N GLU A 30 -7.50 3.88 -2.07
CA GLU A 30 -7.55 2.77 -3.02
C GLU A 30 -6.56 2.93 -4.18
N GLU A 31 -6.50 4.11 -4.78
CA GLU A 31 -5.57 4.34 -5.88
C GLU A 31 -4.12 4.14 -5.46
N ASP A 32 -3.80 4.59 -4.26
CA ASP A 32 -2.44 4.45 -3.76
C ASP A 32 -2.12 3.00 -3.44
N ARG A 33 -3.10 2.25 -2.97
CA ARG A 33 -2.91 0.81 -2.76
C ARG A 33 -2.58 0.10 -4.06
N LYS A 34 -3.25 0.48 -5.14
CA LYS A 34 -2.97 -0.10 -6.47
C LYS A 34 -1.55 0.22 -6.91
N TRP A 35 -1.13 1.45 -6.68
CA TRP A 35 0.22 1.87 -7.05
C TRP A 35 1.27 1.07 -6.28
N PHE A 36 1.05 0.88 -4.98
CA PHE A 36 1.98 0.11 -4.16
C PHE A 36 1.97 -1.37 -4.53
N ARG A 37 0.82 -1.89 -4.90
CA ARG A 37 0.75 -3.27 -5.38
C ARG A 37 1.59 -3.44 -6.64
N TRP A 38 1.48 -2.48 -7.55
CA TRP A 38 2.31 -2.47 -8.75
C TRP A 38 3.78 -2.37 -8.40
N LEU A 39 4.12 -1.52 -7.45
CA LEU A 39 5.50 -1.35 -7.01
C LEU A 39 6.06 -2.65 -6.44
N MET A 40 5.28 -3.33 -5.61
CA MET A 40 5.70 -4.60 -5.01
C MET A 40 5.97 -5.65 -6.08
N ASP A 41 5.19 -5.64 -7.15
CA ASP A 41 5.34 -6.62 -8.21
C ASP A 41 6.46 -6.30 -9.18
N ASN A 42 6.87 -5.04 -9.25
CA ASN A 42 7.79 -4.58 -10.29
C ASN A 42 9.12 -4.04 -9.78
N THR A 43 9.40 -4.18 -8.51
CA THR A 43 10.67 -3.70 -7.97
C THR A 43 11.33 -4.75 -7.09
N TYR A 44 12.65 -4.73 -7.11
CA TYR A 44 13.45 -5.60 -6.24
C TYR A 44 14.29 -4.77 -5.28
N ASN A 45 14.11 -3.45 -5.32
CA ASN A 45 14.91 -2.55 -4.48
C ASN A 45 14.33 -2.34 -3.09
N PHE A 46 13.08 -2.75 -2.90
CA PHE A 46 12.40 -2.55 -1.63
C PHE A 46 11.92 -3.88 -1.05
N GLU A 47 11.93 -3.94 0.26
CA GLU A 47 11.37 -5.05 1.00
C GLU A 47 10.27 -4.46 1.88
N PHE A 48 9.15 -5.15 1.96
CA PHE A 48 8.01 -4.65 2.73
C PHE A 48 7.84 -5.45 4.01
N ASP A 49 7.70 -4.73 5.13
CA ASP A 49 7.49 -5.38 6.40
C ASP A 49 6.18 -6.16 6.37
N PHE A 50 6.12 -7.22 7.15
CA PHE A 50 4.93 -8.07 7.21
C PHE A 50 3.68 -7.25 7.51
N ALA A 51 3.80 -6.27 8.42
CA ALA A 51 2.68 -5.43 8.80
C ALA A 51 2.12 -4.64 7.61
N VAL A 52 2.98 -4.24 6.67
CA VAL A 52 2.53 -3.53 5.48
C VAL A 52 1.67 -4.43 4.61
N ILE A 53 2.12 -5.65 4.41
CA ILE A 53 1.39 -6.62 3.60
C ILE A 53 0.05 -6.96 4.22
N GLU A 54 0.03 -7.14 5.52
CA GLU A 54 -1.21 -7.46 6.23
C GLU A 54 -2.20 -6.30 6.19
N TYR A 55 -1.71 -5.09 6.37
CA TYR A 55 -2.55 -3.91 6.32
C TYR A 55 -3.18 -3.74 4.95
N LEU A 56 -2.38 -3.97 3.91
CA LEU A 56 -2.86 -3.89 2.54
C LEU A 56 -3.97 -4.91 2.28
N LYS A 57 -3.79 -6.12 2.75
CA LYS A 57 -4.80 -7.17 2.61
C LYS A 57 -6.09 -6.82 3.33
N LEU A 58 -5.98 -6.29 4.54
CA LEU A 58 -7.15 -5.89 5.31
C LEU A 58 -7.96 -4.83 4.58
N LYS A 59 -7.27 -3.85 4.01
CA LYS A 59 -7.97 -2.79 3.29
C LYS A 59 -8.62 -3.30 2.02
N GLU A 60 -7.98 -4.23 1.34
CA GLU A 60 -8.57 -4.83 0.15
C GLU A 60 -9.79 -5.66 0.48
N GLU A 61 -9.75 -6.37 1.59
CA GLU A 61 -10.89 -7.16 2.04
C GLU A 61 -12.06 -6.28 2.45
N ASP A 62 -11.79 -5.18 3.13
CA ASP A 62 -12.83 -4.24 3.50
C ASP A 62 -13.53 -3.68 2.28
N ALA A 63 -12.77 -3.33 1.27
CA ALA A 63 -13.33 -2.81 0.04
C ALA A 63 -14.19 -3.84 -0.65
N ARG A 64 -13.76 -5.09 -0.57
CA ARG A 64 -14.49 -6.19 -1.17
C ARG A 64 -15.79 -6.49 -0.44
N HIS A 65 -15.75 -6.31 0.88
CA HIS A 65 -16.90 -6.57 1.74
C HIS A 65 -18.06 -5.62 1.47
N VAL A 66 -17.73 -4.41 1.09
CA VAL A 66 -18.74 -3.41 0.84
C VAL A 66 -19.55 -3.68 -0.41
N LEU A 67 -18.91 -4.25 -1.39
CA LEU A 67 -19.53 -4.48 -2.68
C LEU A 67 -20.62 -5.55 -2.72
N PRO A 68 -20.43 -6.62 -2.03
CA PRO A 68 -21.32 -7.77 -2.19
C PRO A 68 -22.76 -7.58 -1.85
N THR A 69 -23.04 -6.58 -1.15
CA THR A 69 -24.41 -6.34 -0.80
C THR A 69 -25.32 -6.34 -2.01
N VAL A 70 -24.74 -6.08 -3.10
CA VAL A 70 -25.49 -6.01 -4.33
C VAL A 70 -25.98 -7.35 -4.78
N GLY A 71 -25.19 -8.33 -4.57
CA GLY A 71 -25.49 -9.63 -5.09
C GLY A 71 -26.71 -10.27 -4.50
N SER A 72 -27.04 -9.83 -3.40
CA SER A 72 -28.18 -10.41 -2.74
C SER A 72 -29.46 -10.08 -3.48
#